data_9370fff79c82c9c06ae8835f1024db01
#
_entry.id   9370fff79c82c9c06ae8835f1024db01
#
_cell.length_a   1.000
_cell.length_b   1.000
_cell.length_c   1.000
_cell.angle_alpha   90.00
_cell.angle_beta   90.00
_cell.angle_gamma   90.00
#
_symmetry.space_group_name_H-M   'P 1'
#
loop_
_entity.id
_entity.type
_entity.pdbx_description
1 polymer ?
#
loop_
_entity_poly.entity_id
_entity_poly.type
_entity_poly.pdbx_seq_one_letter_code
_entity_poly.pdbx_strand_id
1 'polypeptide(L)'
;MKKNYVANTEEEVKKDAKAWIIFGSIYTPISFGIFIIFPIVAQVKDLGVCLALGAFLVLLGPVAIFYGVQKKKEAERLEQQIAMQKSLKNPNAVLFGIDDGSACEIAMKYYCEKYGKTRDELTEDDENIIWDWVYDEISYMLAWIIENDYYNPADTEDGLVDLAKDIRHRKAIPSDYLNYESSFFEGNVKDEVLDFVNEYLSNSVYVNGHNLAKAGDIIGAYYYEVEAFAKERLNAPLLGFPFTWEDYDAFKGHIDEAFAKYKSRK
;
A
#
# COMPACT_ATOMS: atom_id res chain seq x y z
N MET A 1 1.64 -22.65 -12.10
CA MET A 1 2.86 -21.83 -11.84
C MET A 1 2.42 -20.58 -11.08
N LYS A 2 2.51 -20.58 -9.73
CA LYS A 2 2.18 -19.39 -8.92
C LYS A 2 3.37 -18.43 -8.95
N LYS A 3 3.37 -17.45 -9.83
CA LYS A 3 4.20 -16.26 -9.65
C LYS A 3 3.32 -15.22 -8.95
N ASN A 4 3.39 -15.19 -7.63
CA ASN A 4 2.78 -14.11 -6.88
C ASN A 4 3.45 -12.79 -7.31
N TYR A 5 2.69 -11.73 -7.50
CA TYR A 5 3.23 -10.42 -7.87
C TYR A 5 4.25 -9.91 -6.82
N VAL A 6 4.00 -10.15 -5.53
CA VAL A 6 4.99 -9.89 -4.46
C VAL A 6 6.26 -10.69 -4.67
N ALA A 7 6.14 -11.97 -5.09
CA ALA A 7 7.32 -12.76 -5.44
C ALA A 7 8.07 -12.13 -6.63
N ASN A 8 7.37 -11.53 -7.59
CA ASN A 8 8.00 -10.82 -8.69
C ASN A 8 8.66 -9.51 -8.23
N THR A 9 8.00 -8.73 -7.38
CA THR A 9 8.56 -7.49 -6.83
C THR A 9 9.74 -7.80 -5.91
N GLU A 10 9.64 -8.82 -5.09
CA GLU A 10 10.71 -9.31 -4.22
C GLU A 10 11.88 -9.85 -5.06
N GLU A 11 11.59 -10.66 -6.10
CA GLU A 11 12.59 -11.19 -7.01
C GLU A 11 13.27 -10.06 -7.79
N GLU A 12 12.54 -9.02 -8.21
CA GLU A 12 13.08 -7.82 -8.83
C GLU A 12 13.97 -7.03 -7.87
N VAL A 13 13.53 -6.78 -6.62
CA VAL A 13 14.35 -6.08 -5.62
C VAL A 13 15.61 -6.88 -5.27
N LYS A 14 15.51 -8.21 -5.14
CA LYS A 14 16.67 -9.09 -4.94
C LYS A 14 17.61 -9.07 -6.13
N LYS A 15 17.08 -9.07 -7.36
CA LYS A 15 17.85 -8.98 -8.60
C LYS A 15 18.58 -7.65 -8.71
N ASP A 16 17.90 -6.55 -8.41
CA ASP A 16 18.51 -5.22 -8.37
C ASP A 16 19.59 -5.12 -7.30
N ALA A 17 19.31 -5.58 -6.08
CA ALA A 17 20.29 -5.62 -4.99
C ALA A 17 21.55 -6.39 -5.40
N LYS A 18 21.38 -7.56 -6.02
CA LYS A 18 22.48 -8.39 -6.51
C LYS A 18 23.27 -7.69 -7.63
N ALA A 19 22.57 -7.02 -8.55
CA ALA A 19 23.19 -6.25 -9.63
C ALA A 19 24.08 -5.12 -9.09
N TRP A 20 23.60 -4.35 -8.10
CA TRP A 20 24.38 -3.28 -7.48
C TRP A 20 25.59 -3.78 -6.71
N ILE A 21 25.47 -4.90 -6.00
CA ILE A 21 26.59 -5.53 -5.29
C ILE A 21 27.65 -6.01 -6.29
N ILE A 22 27.23 -6.70 -7.36
CA ILE A 22 28.13 -7.18 -8.41
C ILE A 22 28.82 -6.00 -9.10
N PHE A 23 28.05 -4.99 -9.51
CA PHE A 23 28.57 -3.79 -10.13
C PHE A 23 29.66 -3.14 -9.24
N GLY A 24 29.36 -2.86 -7.98
CA GLY A 24 30.32 -2.26 -7.07
C GLY A 24 31.56 -3.12 -6.85
N SER A 25 31.40 -4.44 -6.76
CA SER A 25 32.50 -5.38 -6.54
C SER A 25 33.46 -5.48 -7.74
N ILE A 26 32.94 -5.34 -8.97
CA ILE A 26 33.74 -5.34 -10.18
C ILE A 26 34.31 -3.95 -10.47
N TYR A 27 33.48 -2.93 -10.34
CA TYR A 27 33.84 -1.56 -10.64
C TYR A 27 34.96 -1.02 -9.76
N THR A 28 34.95 -1.31 -8.47
CA THR A 28 35.97 -0.83 -7.52
C THR A 28 37.39 -1.22 -7.91
N PRO A 29 37.74 -2.52 -8.11
CA PRO A 29 39.12 -2.90 -8.49
C PRO A 29 39.51 -2.40 -9.88
N ILE A 30 38.59 -2.35 -10.83
CA ILE A 30 38.86 -1.86 -12.18
C ILE A 30 39.17 -0.37 -12.16
N SER A 31 38.33 0.44 -11.49
CA SER A 31 38.52 1.88 -11.37
C SER A 31 39.80 2.20 -10.60
N PHE A 32 40.09 1.46 -9.53
CA PHE A 32 41.34 1.60 -8.79
C PHE A 32 42.57 1.35 -9.71
N GLY A 33 42.56 0.26 -10.50
CA GLY A 33 43.59 -0.05 -11.44
C GLY A 33 43.80 1.04 -12.48
N ILE A 34 42.72 1.49 -13.12
CA ILE A 34 42.77 2.49 -14.21
C ILE A 34 43.13 3.90 -13.70
N PHE A 35 42.50 4.36 -12.62
CA PHE A 35 42.56 5.76 -12.20
C PHE A 35 43.62 6.02 -11.12
N ILE A 36 44.10 5.02 -10.43
CA ILE A 36 45.12 5.15 -9.37
C ILE A 36 46.45 4.52 -9.79
N ILE A 37 46.46 3.20 -10.12
CA ILE A 37 47.70 2.50 -10.38
C ILE A 37 48.29 2.90 -11.72
N PHE A 38 47.49 2.94 -12.79
CA PHE A 38 48.03 3.23 -14.13
C PHE A 38 48.65 4.62 -14.23
N PRO A 39 48.07 5.74 -13.75
CA PRO A 39 48.70 7.06 -13.79
C PRO A 39 50.01 7.14 -13.03
N ILE A 40 50.14 6.40 -11.91
CA ILE A 40 51.40 6.33 -11.16
C ILE A 40 52.48 5.61 -11.94
N VAL A 41 52.13 4.44 -12.51
CA VAL A 41 53.09 3.63 -13.29
C VAL A 41 53.48 4.33 -14.59
N ALA A 42 52.54 4.97 -15.26
CA ALA A 42 52.74 5.68 -16.53
C ALA A 42 53.41 7.07 -16.39
N GLN A 43 53.65 7.52 -15.16
CA GLN A 43 54.27 8.86 -14.87
C GLN A 43 53.57 10.01 -15.58
N VAL A 44 52.23 10.03 -15.50
CA VAL A 44 51.39 11.05 -16.14
C VAL A 44 51.71 12.43 -15.56
N LYS A 45 51.85 13.45 -16.43
CA LYS A 45 52.27 14.82 -16.03
C LYS A 45 51.35 15.47 -15.03
N ASP A 46 50.01 15.25 -15.14
CA ASP A 46 49.01 15.81 -14.25
C ASP A 46 48.50 14.77 -13.21
N LEU A 47 49.46 14.08 -12.60
CA LEU A 47 49.19 13.00 -11.66
C LEU A 47 48.20 13.40 -10.54
N GLY A 48 48.29 14.63 -10.01
CA GLY A 48 47.41 15.08 -8.95
C GLY A 48 45.92 15.14 -9.34
N VAL A 49 45.64 15.61 -10.57
CA VAL A 49 44.28 15.65 -11.11
C VAL A 49 43.74 14.26 -11.36
N CYS A 50 44.57 13.37 -11.93
CA CYS A 50 44.20 11.97 -12.17
C CYS A 50 43.89 11.24 -10.85
N LEU A 51 44.69 11.43 -9.81
CA LEU A 51 44.47 10.81 -8.50
C LEU A 51 43.21 11.36 -7.81
N ALA A 52 42.92 12.67 -7.89
CA ALA A 52 41.73 13.27 -7.30
C ALA A 52 40.46 12.74 -7.97
N LEU A 53 40.40 12.71 -9.30
CA LEU A 53 39.28 12.14 -10.06
C LEU A 53 39.15 10.64 -9.82
N GLY A 54 40.27 9.94 -9.76
CA GLY A 54 40.34 8.51 -9.51
C GLY A 54 39.78 8.16 -8.11
N ALA A 55 40.15 8.90 -7.10
CA ALA A 55 39.63 8.71 -5.75
C ALA A 55 38.10 8.86 -5.69
N PHE A 56 37.56 9.88 -6.36
CA PHE A 56 36.10 10.07 -6.46
C PHE A 56 35.41 8.88 -7.16
N LEU A 57 35.94 8.44 -8.30
CA LEU A 57 35.36 7.33 -9.06
C LEU A 57 35.46 6.00 -8.32
N VAL A 58 36.55 5.74 -7.61
CA VAL A 58 36.72 4.52 -6.79
C VAL A 58 35.70 4.44 -5.68
N LEU A 59 35.27 5.56 -5.10
CA LEU A 59 34.25 5.58 -4.06
C LEU A 59 32.83 5.20 -4.54
N LEU A 60 32.54 5.26 -5.83
CA LEU A 60 31.25 4.87 -6.38
C LEU A 60 30.98 3.36 -6.18
N GLY A 61 32.01 2.53 -6.21
CA GLY A 61 31.85 1.10 -5.99
C GLY A 61 31.35 0.74 -4.57
N PRO A 62 32.01 1.19 -3.48
CA PRO A 62 31.50 1.02 -2.12
C PRO A 62 30.09 1.57 -1.92
N VAL A 63 29.76 2.72 -2.52
CA VAL A 63 28.39 3.29 -2.47
C VAL A 63 27.40 2.36 -3.15
N ALA A 64 27.73 1.80 -4.30
CA ALA A 64 26.89 0.85 -5.01
C ALA A 64 26.66 -0.44 -4.18
N ILE A 65 27.72 -0.97 -3.55
CA ILE A 65 27.61 -2.12 -2.64
C ILE A 65 26.71 -1.79 -1.45
N PHE A 66 26.91 -0.64 -0.82
CA PHE A 66 26.08 -0.21 0.32
C PHE A 66 24.61 -0.11 -0.07
N TYR A 67 24.32 0.51 -1.22
CA TYR A 67 22.95 0.60 -1.74
C TYR A 67 22.34 -0.79 -2.00
N GLY A 68 23.10 -1.69 -2.61
CA GLY A 68 22.65 -3.07 -2.84
C GLY A 68 22.38 -3.83 -1.55
N VAL A 69 23.19 -3.64 -0.49
CA VAL A 69 22.96 -4.25 0.82
C VAL A 69 21.69 -3.69 1.49
N GLN A 70 21.42 -2.39 1.36
CA GLN A 70 20.17 -1.80 1.87
C GLN A 70 18.96 -2.38 1.14
N LYS A 71 19.00 -2.48 -0.17
CA LYS A 71 17.95 -3.10 -0.97
C LYS A 71 17.69 -4.57 -0.61
N LYS A 72 18.75 -5.33 -0.33
CA LYS A 72 18.61 -6.71 0.15
C LYS A 72 17.87 -6.79 1.49
N LYS A 73 18.22 -5.91 2.46
CA LYS A 73 17.52 -5.85 3.75
C LYS A 73 16.05 -5.47 3.61
N GLU A 74 15.74 -4.60 2.68
CA GLU A 74 14.37 -4.21 2.34
C GLU A 74 13.56 -5.42 1.84
N ALA A 75 14.13 -6.21 0.93
CA ALA A 75 13.52 -7.44 0.42
C ALA A 75 13.28 -8.48 1.54
N GLU A 76 14.26 -8.68 2.44
CA GLU A 76 14.12 -9.60 3.57
C GLU A 76 13.02 -9.16 4.55
N ARG A 77 12.87 -7.86 4.79
CA ARG A 77 11.75 -7.32 5.60
C ARG A 77 10.40 -7.56 4.94
N LEU A 78 10.32 -7.36 3.64
CA LEU A 78 9.11 -7.64 2.85
C LEU A 78 8.71 -9.12 2.94
N GLU A 79 9.66 -10.04 2.79
CA GLU A 79 9.43 -11.50 2.97
C GLU A 79 8.86 -11.81 4.35
N GLN A 80 9.44 -11.24 5.41
CA GLN A 80 8.97 -11.47 6.79
C GLN A 80 7.54 -10.94 6.99
N GLN A 81 7.21 -9.77 6.47
CA GLN A 81 5.87 -9.20 6.55
C GLN A 81 4.84 -10.08 5.82
N ILE A 82 5.17 -10.56 4.62
CA ILE A 82 4.32 -11.46 3.84
C ILE A 82 4.12 -12.81 4.56
N ALA A 83 5.20 -13.38 5.11
CA ALA A 83 5.13 -14.63 5.87
C ALA A 83 4.26 -14.47 7.13
N MET A 84 4.33 -13.30 7.78
CA MET A 84 3.52 -12.99 8.96
C MET A 84 2.04 -12.84 8.59
N GLN A 85 1.70 -12.19 7.48
CA GLN A 85 0.33 -12.09 6.97
C GLN A 85 -0.24 -13.46 6.55
N LYS A 86 0.55 -14.32 5.91
CA LYS A 86 0.11 -15.69 5.50
C LYS A 86 -0.16 -16.64 6.66
N SER A 87 0.36 -16.36 7.86
CA SER A 87 0.15 -17.22 9.03
C SER A 87 -1.16 -16.95 9.78
N LEU A 88 -1.86 -15.87 9.46
CA LEU A 88 -3.05 -15.40 10.18
C LEU A 88 -4.34 -15.88 9.52
N LYS A 89 -4.65 -17.18 9.62
CA LYS A 89 -6.03 -17.66 9.55
C LYS A 89 -6.66 -17.57 10.95
N ASN A 90 -6.80 -16.36 11.43
CA ASN A 90 -7.47 -16.09 12.69
C ASN A 90 -8.78 -15.36 12.36
N PRO A 91 -9.96 -15.97 12.59
CA PRO A 91 -11.24 -15.32 12.29
C PRO A 91 -11.44 -14.00 13.02
N ASN A 92 -10.73 -13.80 14.12
CA ASN A 92 -10.73 -12.56 14.90
C ASN A 92 -9.60 -11.59 14.47
N ALA A 93 -8.84 -11.90 13.41
CA ALA A 93 -7.90 -10.94 12.87
C ALA A 93 -8.65 -9.78 12.21
N VAL A 94 -8.25 -8.57 12.54
CA VAL A 94 -8.81 -7.37 11.93
C VAL A 94 -8.33 -7.31 10.48
N LEU A 95 -9.26 -7.34 9.55
CA LEU A 95 -8.99 -7.19 8.12
C LEU A 95 -8.76 -5.73 7.77
N PHE A 96 -9.61 -4.88 8.26
CA PHE A 96 -9.45 -3.44 8.31
C PHE A 96 -10.18 -2.87 9.51
N GLY A 97 -9.61 -1.85 10.08
CA GLY A 97 -10.14 -1.12 11.22
C GLY A 97 -9.60 0.28 11.19
N ILE A 98 -10.17 1.14 12.00
CA ILE A 98 -9.74 2.52 12.06
C ILE A 98 -8.51 2.60 12.94
N ASP A 99 -7.47 3.20 12.39
CA ASP A 99 -6.36 3.75 13.17
C ASP A 99 -6.83 5.09 13.77
N ASP A 100 -7.21 5.06 15.02
CA ASP A 100 -7.98 6.08 15.75
C ASP A 100 -7.43 7.50 15.70
N GLY A 101 -6.18 7.71 15.35
CA GLY A 101 -5.55 9.01 15.54
C GLY A 101 -5.21 9.73 14.23
N SER A 102 -4.44 9.10 13.38
CA SER A 102 -3.84 9.81 12.24
C SER A 102 -4.82 10.07 11.11
N ALA A 103 -5.72 9.12 10.82
CA ALA A 103 -6.72 9.27 9.76
C ALA A 103 -7.74 10.37 10.11
N CYS A 104 -8.23 10.37 11.36
CA CYS A 104 -9.16 11.39 11.83
C CYS A 104 -8.54 12.80 11.82
N GLU A 105 -7.28 12.95 12.23
CA GLU A 105 -6.59 14.24 12.18
C GLU A 105 -6.42 14.76 10.74
N ILE A 106 -6.14 13.88 9.79
CA ILE A 106 -6.05 14.24 8.36
C ILE A 106 -7.41 14.65 7.81
N ALA A 107 -8.45 13.86 8.06
CA ALA A 107 -9.81 14.15 7.63
C ALA A 107 -10.32 15.47 8.22
N MET A 108 -10.11 15.68 9.53
CA MET A 108 -10.46 16.90 10.23
C MET A 108 -9.77 18.13 9.64
N LYS A 109 -8.47 18.06 9.43
CA LYS A 109 -7.71 19.15 8.80
C LYS A 109 -8.30 19.51 7.45
N TYR A 110 -8.55 18.51 6.61
CA TYR A 110 -9.12 18.74 5.29
C TYR A 110 -10.55 19.29 5.37
N TYR A 111 -11.38 18.79 6.30
CA TYR A 111 -12.71 19.31 6.55
C TYR A 111 -12.68 20.80 6.92
N CYS A 112 -11.82 21.15 7.85
CA CYS A 112 -11.62 22.55 8.27
C CYS A 112 -11.20 23.45 7.11
N GLU A 113 -10.21 23.00 6.30
CA GLU A 113 -9.76 23.73 5.12
C GLU A 113 -10.90 23.90 4.08
N LYS A 114 -11.67 22.86 3.83
CA LYS A 114 -12.76 22.83 2.84
C LYS A 114 -13.91 23.76 3.21
N TYR A 115 -14.27 23.82 4.50
CA TYR A 115 -15.42 24.58 4.98
C TYR A 115 -15.05 25.90 5.67
N GLY A 116 -13.75 26.24 5.73
CA GLY A 116 -13.26 27.48 6.34
C GLY A 116 -13.49 27.54 7.85
N LYS A 117 -13.50 26.38 8.53
CA LYS A 117 -13.69 26.25 9.99
C LYS A 117 -12.36 26.05 10.70
N THR A 118 -12.32 26.43 11.96
CA THR A 118 -11.26 26.03 12.90
C THR A 118 -11.72 24.82 13.69
N ARG A 119 -10.79 24.10 14.33
CA ARG A 119 -11.10 22.93 15.16
C ARG A 119 -12.09 23.26 16.29
N ASP A 120 -11.97 24.45 16.88
CA ASP A 120 -12.82 24.88 17.98
C ASP A 120 -14.24 25.28 17.54
N GLU A 121 -14.48 25.40 16.23
CA GLU A 121 -15.78 25.70 15.62
C GLU A 121 -16.52 24.46 15.12
N LEU A 122 -15.91 23.27 15.27
CA LEU A 122 -16.57 22.03 14.88
C LEU A 122 -17.73 21.72 15.81
N THR A 123 -18.84 21.32 15.20
CA THR A 123 -20.01 20.81 15.89
C THR A 123 -20.00 19.29 15.93
N GLU A 124 -20.84 18.67 16.74
CA GLU A 124 -21.02 17.21 16.77
C GLU A 124 -21.38 16.65 15.36
N ASP A 125 -22.21 17.38 14.62
CA ASP A 125 -22.54 16.98 13.23
C ASP A 125 -21.32 17.04 12.31
N ASP A 126 -20.45 18.03 12.47
CA ASP A 126 -19.19 18.11 11.71
C ASP A 126 -18.25 16.93 12.05
N GLU A 127 -18.15 16.58 13.32
CA GLU A 127 -17.33 15.45 13.78
C GLU A 127 -17.87 14.13 13.23
N ASN A 128 -19.18 13.93 13.19
CA ASN A 128 -19.80 12.75 12.57
C ASN A 128 -19.45 12.66 11.08
N ILE A 129 -19.53 13.78 10.34
CA ILE A 129 -19.13 13.79 8.91
C ILE A 129 -17.64 13.47 8.74
N ILE A 130 -16.78 13.97 9.64
CA ILE A 130 -15.34 13.68 9.60
C ILE A 130 -15.09 12.19 9.83
N TRP A 131 -15.81 11.57 10.76
CA TRP A 131 -15.73 10.13 10.99
C TRP A 131 -16.24 9.32 9.79
N ASP A 132 -17.34 9.72 9.18
CA ASP A 132 -17.82 9.09 7.94
C ASP A 132 -16.71 9.11 6.85
N TRP A 133 -16.01 10.22 6.67
CA TRP A 133 -14.93 10.30 5.70
C TRP A 133 -13.74 9.35 6.00
N VAL A 134 -13.47 9.12 7.29
CA VAL A 134 -12.45 8.13 7.70
C VAL A 134 -12.89 6.72 7.32
N TYR A 135 -14.16 6.39 7.45
CA TYR A 135 -14.70 5.08 7.08
C TYR A 135 -14.87 4.91 5.58
N ASP A 136 -15.09 5.99 4.85
CA ASP A 136 -15.43 5.93 3.43
C ASP A 136 -14.25 5.46 2.55
N GLU A 137 -13.02 5.59 3.04
CA GLU A 137 -11.83 5.03 2.39
C GLU A 137 -11.98 3.52 2.11
N ILE A 138 -12.52 2.77 3.08
CA ILE A 138 -12.67 1.31 2.99
C ILE A 138 -14.08 0.89 2.56
N SER A 139 -15.02 1.81 2.54
CA SER A 139 -16.43 1.56 2.25
C SER A 139 -16.68 0.94 0.88
N TYR A 140 -15.87 1.26 -0.12
CA TYR A 140 -15.99 0.64 -1.45
C TYR A 140 -15.67 -0.87 -1.41
N MET A 141 -14.68 -1.28 -0.62
CA MET A 141 -14.34 -2.70 -0.46
C MET A 141 -15.41 -3.43 0.32
N LEU A 142 -15.91 -2.82 1.41
CA LEU A 142 -16.99 -3.41 2.21
C LEU A 142 -18.27 -3.57 1.39
N ALA A 143 -18.65 -2.55 0.61
CA ALA A 143 -19.77 -2.63 -0.33
C ALA A 143 -19.59 -3.79 -1.31
N TRP A 144 -18.40 -3.95 -1.89
CA TRP A 144 -18.10 -5.01 -2.84
C TRP A 144 -18.20 -6.40 -2.20
N ILE A 145 -17.68 -6.58 -0.99
CA ILE A 145 -17.78 -7.84 -0.24
C ILE A 145 -19.25 -8.21 0.00
N ILE A 146 -20.06 -7.23 0.43
CA ILE A 146 -21.47 -7.45 0.77
C ILE A 146 -22.33 -7.65 -0.48
N GLU A 147 -22.19 -6.82 -1.51
CA GLU A 147 -22.99 -6.93 -2.75
C GLU A 147 -22.75 -8.25 -3.49
N ASN A 148 -21.50 -8.74 -3.50
CA ASN A 148 -21.12 -9.98 -4.19
C ASN A 148 -21.35 -11.24 -3.36
N ASP A 149 -22.04 -11.15 -2.23
CA ASP A 149 -22.30 -12.26 -1.32
C ASP A 149 -21.05 -12.93 -0.72
N TYR A 150 -19.98 -12.14 -0.57
CA TYR A 150 -18.74 -12.61 0.07
C TYR A 150 -18.71 -12.34 1.58
N TYR A 151 -19.71 -11.67 2.11
CA TYR A 151 -19.90 -11.47 3.54
C TYR A 151 -20.27 -12.79 4.22
N ASN A 152 -19.58 -13.11 5.33
CA ASN A 152 -19.86 -14.24 6.17
C ASN A 152 -20.52 -13.76 7.48
N PRO A 153 -21.80 -14.04 7.73
CA PRO A 153 -22.50 -13.64 8.94
C PRO A 153 -22.19 -14.52 10.16
N ALA A 154 -21.38 -15.59 9.99
CA ALA A 154 -21.03 -16.46 11.11
C ALA A 154 -20.30 -15.65 12.18
N ASP A 155 -20.68 -15.86 13.44
CA ASP A 155 -20.11 -15.18 14.62
C ASP A 155 -20.33 -13.65 14.65
N THR A 156 -21.29 -13.12 13.86
CA THR A 156 -21.63 -11.70 13.81
C THR A 156 -22.91 -11.45 14.60
N GLU A 157 -22.98 -10.30 15.29
CA GLU A 157 -24.19 -9.86 15.99
C GLU A 157 -25.37 -9.66 15.02
N ASP A 158 -26.60 -9.99 15.46
CA ASP A 158 -27.80 -9.94 14.61
C ASP A 158 -28.00 -8.53 13.98
N GLY A 159 -27.69 -7.46 14.72
CA GLY A 159 -27.79 -6.09 14.22
C GLY A 159 -26.88 -5.80 13.03
N LEU A 160 -25.66 -6.31 13.03
CA LEU A 160 -24.71 -6.17 11.92
C LEU A 160 -25.10 -7.03 10.72
N VAL A 161 -25.70 -8.21 10.96
CA VAL A 161 -26.24 -9.05 9.88
C VAL A 161 -27.38 -8.34 9.16
N ASP A 162 -28.29 -7.69 9.88
CA ASP A 162 -29.40 -6.95 9.29
C ASP A 162 -28.88 -5.68 8.56
N LEU A 163 -27.90 -5.00 9.11
CA LEU A 163 -27.25 -3.86 8.46
C LEU A 163 -26.54 -4.27 7.17
N ALA A 164 -25.85 -5.40 7.15
CA ALA A 164 -25.23 -5.94 5.92
C ALA A 164 -26.29 -6.25 4.85
N LYS A 165 -27.50 -6.73 5.25
CA LYS A 165 -28.62 -6.92 4.31
C LYS A 165 -29.11 -5.59 3.75
N ASP A 166 -29.22 -4.55 4.60
CA ASP A 166 -29.66 -3.22 4.17
C ASP A 166 -28.62 -2.57 3.25
N ILE A 167 -27.32 -2.74 3.51
CA ILE A 167 -26.24 -2.32 2.60
C ILE A 167 -26.36 -3.04 1.25
N ARG A 168 -26.56 -4.37 1.25
CA ARG A 168 -26.77 -5.14 0.01
C ARG A 168 -27.92 -4.62 -0.83
N HIS A 169 -28.99 -4.16 -0.20
CA HIS A 169 -30.16 -3.59 -0.86
C HIS A 169 -30.06 -2.05 -1.07
N ARG A 170 -28.89 -1.47 -0.77
CA ARG A 170 -28.59 -0.04 -0.88
C ARG A 170 -29.53 0.86 -0.06
N LYS A 171 -30.05 0.34 1.06
CA LYS A 171 -30.86 1.10 2.03
C LYS A 171 -30.02 1.75 3.12
N ALA A 172 -28.82 1.24 3.35
CA ALA A 172 -27.79 1.77 4.22
C ALA A 172 -26.48 1.92 3.44
N ILE A 173 -25.50 2.61 4.01
CA ILE A 173 -24.16 2.76 3.44
C ILE A 173 -23.14 1.96 4.25
N PRO A 174 -21.99 1.57 3.67
CA PRO A 174 -21.00 0.76 4.38
C PRO A 174 -20.42 1.42 5.64
N SER A 175 -20.30 2.74 5.66
CA SER A 175 -19.86 3.47 6.86
C SER A 175 -20.81 3.27 8.04
N ASP A 176 -22.13 3.04 7.84
CA ASP A 176 -23.05 2.69 8.92
C ASP A 176 -22.61 1.42 9.66
N TYR A 177 -22.09 0.41 8.93
CA TYR A 177 -21.55 -0.80 9.54
C TYR A 177 -20.32 -0.51 10.40
N LEU A 178 -19.40 0.31 9.87
CA LEU A 178 -18.16 0.67 10.55
C LEU A 178 -18.38 1.65 11.70
N ASN A 179 -19.44 2.45 11.67
CA ASN A 179 -19.86 3.28 12.80
C ASN A 179 -20.42 2.42 13.94
N TYR A 180 -21.05 1.28 13.65
CA TYR A 180 -21.54 0.35 14.66
C TYR A 180 -20.40 -0.51 15.24
N GLU A 181 -19.54 -1.06 14.37
CA GLU A 181 -18.39 -1.87 14.73
C GLU A 181 -17.15 -1.27 14.06
N SER A 182 -16.27 -0.66 14.84
CA SER A 182 -15.09 0.06 14.33
C SER A 182 -14.08 -0.79 13.56
N SER A 183 -14.35 -2.09 13.41
CA SER A 183 -13.46 -3.04 12.75
C SER A 183 -14.25 -4.03 11.90
N PHE A 184 -13.61 -4.53 10.84
CA PHE A 184 -14.11 -5.62 10.03
C PHE A 184 -13.08 -6.75 10.05
N PHE A 185 -13.54 -7.96 10.34
CA PHE A 185 -12.67 -9.08 10.66
C PHE A 185 -12.55 -10.07 9.49
N GLU A 186 -11.46 -10.83 9.44
CA GLU A 186 -11.28 -11.92 8.46
C GLU A 186 -12.43 -12.92 8.51
N GLY A 187 -12.98 -13.21 9.70
CA GLY A 187 -14.13 -14.09 9.89
C GLY A 187 -15.43 -13.60 9.23
N ASN A 188 -15.53 -12.30 8.94
CA ASN A 188 -16.69 -11.71 8.24
C ASN A 188 -16.59 -11.84 6.72
N VAL A 189 -15.52 -12.45 6.18
CA VAL A 189 -15.31 -12.67 4.75
C VAL A 189 -15.27 -14.16 4.43
N LYS A 190 -15.95 -14.58 3.38
CA LYS A 190 -15.90 -15.97 2.92
C LYS A 190 -14.49 -16.34 2.45
N ASP A 191 -14.05 -17.55 2.80
CA ASP A 191 -12.70 -18.09 2.51
C ASP A 191 -12.31 -17.99 1.04
N GLU A 192 -13.29 -18.08 0.13
CA GLU A 192 -13.03 -18.05 -1.31
C GLU A 192 -12.43 -16.74 -1.83
N VAL A 193 -12.64 -15.63 -1.10
CA VAL A 193 -12.14 -14.30 -1.47
C VAL A 193 -11.18 -13.69 -0.43
N LEU A 194 -11.10 -14.28 0.76
CA LEU A 194 -10.31 -13.72 1.87
C LEU A 194 -8.84 -13.47 1.49
N ASP A 195 -8.21 -14.42 0.82
CA ASP A 195 -6.83 -14.27 0.36
C ASP A 195 -6.67 -13.09 -0.62
N PHE A 196 -7.66 -12.86 -1.50
CA PHE A 196 -7.66 -11.74 -2.42
C PHE A 196 -7.79 -10.42 -1.65
N VAL A 197 -8.77 -10.34 -0.76
CA VAL A 197 -9.02 -9.12 0.02
C VAL A 197 -7.78 -8.76 0.84
N ASN A 198 -7.15 -9.74 1.50
CA ASN A 198 -5.90 -9.55 2.24
C ASN A 198 -4.75 -9.07 1.34
N GLU A 199 -4.59 -9.62 0.13
CA GLU A 199 -3.56 -9.15 -0.80
C GLU A 199 -3.85 -7.72 -1.30
N TYR A 200 -5.09 -7.43 -1.65
CA TYR A 200 -5.49 -6.17 -2.26
C TYR A 200 -5.44 -5.00 -1.27
N LEU A 201 -5.78 -5.25 0.01
CA LEU A 201 -5.70 -4.28 1.11
C LEU A 201 -4.31 -4.24 1.78
N SER A 202 -3.35 -5.02 1.31
CA SER A 202 -2.08 -5.18 2.00
C SER A 202 -1.29 -3.88 2.14
N ASN A 203 -0.87 -3.55 3.34
CA ASN A 203 0.05 -2.44 3.62
C ASN A 203 1.53 -2.80 3.39
N SER A 204 1.84 -4.04 2.93
CA SER A 204 3.21 -4.50 2.71
C SER A 204 3.98 -3.74 1.65
N VAL A 205 3.29 -3.01 0.79
CA VAL A 205 3.86 -2.17 -0.26
C VAL A 205 4.16 -0.73 0.19
N TYR A 206 3.82 -0.38 1.44
CA TYR A 206 4.17 0.93 1.99
C TYR A 206 5.62 0.95 2.48
N VAL A 207 6.42 1.84 1.92
CA VAL A 207 7.80 2.08 2.32
C VAL A 207 7.98 3.56 2.64
N ASN A 208 8.38 3.86 3.86
CA ASN A 208 8.56 5.22 4.36
C ASN A 208 7.32 6.11 4.14
N GLY A 209 6.12 5.57 4.32
CA GLY A 209 4.86 6.29 4.16
C GLY A 209 4.39 6.46 2.70
N HIS A 210 5.08 5.85 1.73
CA HIS A 210 4.69 5.89 0.32
C HIS A 210 4.17 4.52 -0.14
N ASN A 211 3.00 4.51 -0.77
CA ASN A 211 2.48 3.34 -1.44
C ASN A 211 3.28 3.10 -2.73
N LEU A 212 3.92 1.96 -2.85
CA LEU A 212 4.69 1.56 -4.03
C LEU A 212 3.87 0.76 -5.05
N ALA A 213 2.59 0.50 -4.77
CA ALA A 213 1.69 -0.13 -5.73
C ALA A 213 1.53 0.75 -6.97
N LYS A 214 1.26 0.12 -8.10
CA LYS A 214 1.01 0.78 -9.38
C LYS A 214 -0.36 0.37 -9.92
N ALA A 215 -0.88 1.15 -10.83
CA ALA A 215 -2.10 0.78 -11.53
C ALA A 215 -2.00 -0.64 -12.10
N GLY A 216 -3.00 -1.45 -11.79
CA GLY A 216 -3.06 -2.84 -12.24
C GLY A 216 -2.25 -3.84 -11.42
N ASP A 217 -1.64 -3.45 -10.32
CA ASP A 217 -1.12 -4.37 -9.31
C ASP A 217 -2.29 -5.05 -8.57
N ILE A 218 -2.01 -6.01 -7.71
CA ILE A 218 -3.02 -6.54 -6.79
C ILE A 218 -2.63 -6.18 -5.36
N ILE A 219 -1.39 -6.43 -4.99
CA ILE A 219 -0.96 -6.28 -3.60
C ILE A 219 -0.88 -4.80 -3.25
N GLY A 220 -1.71 -4.40 -2.27
CA GLY A 220 -1.80 -3.02 -1.79
C GLY A 220 -2.33 -2.03 -2.82
N ALA A 221 -2.90 -2.51 -3.92
CA ALA A 221 -3.37 -1.65 -5.00
C ALA A 221 -4.66 -0.91 -4.63
N TYR A 222 -5.45 -1.43 -3.70
CA TYR A 222 -6.72 -0.82 -3.31
C TYR A 222 -6.58 0.66 -2.93
N TYR A 223 -5.72 0.96 -1.98
CA TYR A 223 -5.54 2.34 -1.51
C TYR A 223 -4.99 3.27 -2.59
N TYR A 224 -4.10 2.76 -3.43
CA TYR A 224 -3.60 3.50 -4.59
C TYR A 224 -4.73 3.86 -5.57
N GLU A 225 -5.60 2.89 -5.87
CA GLU A 225 -6.69 3.07 -6.82
C GLU A 225 -7.80 3.97 -6.27
N VAL A 226 -8.14 3.83 -4.97
CA VAL A 226 -9.10 4.75 -4.30
C VAL A 226 -8.57 6.18 -4.26
N GLU A 227 -7.28 6.37 -3.93
CA GLU A 227 -6.66 7.70 -3.94
C GLU A 227 -6.69 8.33 -5.34
N ALA A 228 -6.33 7.57 -6.37
CA ALA A 228 -6.39 8.04 -7.75
C ALA A 228 -7.82 8.40 -8.17
N PHE A 229 -8.79 7.54 -7.84
CA PHE A 229 -10.21 7.77 -8.12
C PHE A 229 -10.74 9.03 -7.40
N ALA A 230 -10.44 9.19 -6.11
CA ALA A 230 -10.85 10.37 -5.34
C ALA A 230 -10.29 11.66 -5.95
N LYS A 231 -9.02 11.64 -6.34
CA LYS A 231 -8.35 12.78 -6.95
C LYS A 231 -8.90 13.12 -8.33
N GLU A 232 -9.11 12.13 -9.18
CA GLU A 232 -9.51 12.34 -10.58
C GLU A 232 -10.99 12.64 -10.72
N ARG A 233 -11.84 11.93 -9.97
CA ARG A 233 -13.30 12.03 -10.12
C ARG A 233 -13.94 12.99 -9.13
N LEU A 234 -13.49 12.98 -7.89
CA LEU A 234 -14.09 13.73 -6.79
C LEU A 234 -13.35 15.03 -6.48
N ASN A 235 -12.16 15.22 -7.08
CA ASN A 235 -11.26 16.34 -6.77
C ASN A 235 -11.02 16.47 -5.24
N ALA A 236 -10.90 15.34 -4.57
CA ALA A 236 -10.72 15.22 -3.13
C ALA A 236 -9.49 14.38 -2.80
N PRO A 237 -8.84 14.61 -1.67
CA PRO A 237 -7.85 13.66 -1.16
C PRO A 237 -8.53 12.40 -0.63
N LEU A 238 -7.74 11.36 -0.44
CA LEU A 238 -8.15 10.24 0.40
C LEU A 238 -8.62 10.78 1.76
N LEU A 239 -9.63 10.21 2.38
CA LEU A 239 -10.26 10.71 3.63
C LEU A 239 -10.92 12.11 3.51
N GLY A 240 -11.32 12.52 2.31
CA GLY A 240 -11.90 13.87 2.09
C GLY A 240 -13.21 13.87 1.32
N PHE A 241 -13.88 12.73 1.21
CA PHE A 241 -15.14 12.60 0.45
C PHE A 241 -16.11 11.61 1.11
N PRO A 242 -17.42 11.84 1.02
CA PRO A 242 -18.42 10.90 1.49
C PRO A 242 -18.59 9.74 0.50
N PHE A 243 -18.93 8.56 1.03
CA PHE A 243 -19.34 7.43 0.20
C PHE A 243 -20.69 7.74 -0.49
N THR A 244 -20.78 7.42 -1.77
CA THR A 244 -22.03 7.37 -2.51
C THR A 244 -22.13 6.10 -3.32
N TRP A 245 -23.34 5.57 -3.52
CA TRP A 245 -23.55 4.39 -4.37
C TRP A 245 -23.21 4.66 -5.83
N GLU A 246 -23.34 5.91 -6.30
CA GLU A 246 -22.94 6.31 -7.65
C GLU A 246 -21.43 6.22 -7.83
N ASP A 247 -20.65 6.68 -6.86
CA ASP A 247 -19.21 6.61 -6.91
C ASP A 247 -18.71 5.17 -6.74
N TYR A 248 -19.38 4.38 -5.88
CA TYR A 248 -19.11 2.95 -5.79
C TYR A 248 -19.34 2.24 -7.14
N ASP A 249 -20.46 2.50 -7.83
CA ASP A 249 -20.73 1.92 -9.13
C ASP A 249 -19.69 2.30 -10.19
N ALA A 250 -19.09 3.47 -10.07
CA ALA A 250 -17.99 3.90 -10.92
C ALA A 250 -16.65 3.24 -10.54
N PHE A 251 -16.43 2.99 -9.23
CA PHE A 251 -15.19 2.42 -8.72
C PHE A 251 -15.13 0.89 -8.73
N LYS A 252 -16.25 0.20 -8.51
CA LYS A 252 -16.30 -1.26 -8.33
C LYS A 252 -15.64 -2.07 -9.46
N GLY A 253 -15.61 -1.50 -10.68
CA GLY A 253 -14.94 -2.10 -11.83
C GLY A 253 -13.45 -2.35 -11.59
N HIS A 254 -12.78 -1.51 -10.82
CA HIS A 254 -11.37 -1.70 -10.43
C HIS A 254 -11.21 -2.93 -9.55
N ILE A 255 -12.09 -3.11 -8.56
CA ILE A 255 -12.06 -4.28 -7.67
C ILE A 255 -12.34 -5.55 -8.47
N ASP A 256 -13.34 -5.53 -9.37
CA ASP A 256 -13.69 -6.68 -10.21
C ASP A 256 -12.54 -7.08 -11.13
N GLU A 257 -11.85 -6.13 -11.74
CA GLU A 257 -10.68 -6.36 -12.59
C GLU A 257 -9.52 -6.95 -11.78
N ALA A 258 -9.22 -6.36 -10.62
CA ALA A 258 -8.21 -6.88 -9.71
C ALA A 258 -8.53 -8.31 -9.26
N PHE A 259 -9.78 -8.60 -8.93
CA PHE A 259 -10.22 -9.95 -8.55
C PHE A 259 -10.15 -10.95 -9.71
N ALA A 260 -10.58 -10.55 -10.92
CA ALA A 260 -10.44 -11.40 -12.11
C ALA A 260 -8.97 -11.73 -12.39
N LYS A 261 -8.09 -10.74 -12.27
CA LYS A 261 -6.64 -10.90 -12.39
C LYS A 261 -6.07 -11.83 -11.30
N TYR A 262 -6.53 -11.67 -10.06
CA TYR A 262 -6.15 -12.56 -8.96
C TYR A 262 -6.55 -14.02 -9.26
N LYS A 263 -7.78 -14.26 -9.71
CA LYS A 263 -8.26 -15.60 -10.09
C LYS A 263 -7.43 -16.23 -11.22
N SER A 264 -6.99 -15.44 -12.19
CA SER A 264 -6.17 -15.94 -13.31
C SER A 264 -4.76 -16.38 -12.92
N ARG A 265 -4.29 -16.03 -11.69
CA ARG A 265 -2.99 -16.46 -11.16
C ARG A 265 -3.05 -17.81 -10.41
N LYS A 266 -4.26 -18.22 -10.01
CA LYS A 266 -4.50 -19.50 -9.34
C LYS A 266 -4.73 -20.62 -10.35
#